data_efa5da640062d49c126640a0a8e47c99
#
_entry.id   efa5da640062d49c126640a0a8e47c99
#
_cell.length_a   1.000
_cell.length_b   1.000
_cell.length_c   1.000
_cell.angle_alpha   90.00
_cell.angle_beta   90.00
_cell.angle_gamma   90.00
#
_symmetry.space_group_name_H-M   'P 1'
#
loop_
_entity.id
_entity.type
_entity.pdbx_description
1 polymer ?
#
loop_
_entity_poly.entity_id
_entity_poly.type
_entity_poly.pdbx_seq_one_letter_code
_entity_poly.pdbx_strand_id
1 'polypeptide(L)'
;SAKLSAIGFMIFGCGAEMAGITVSRGIVKWFKGKEMALAMGIEMAIARVGVAVVVIASPAIASIHPIDVSRPVAYELLLLIIGLICFIVYGFMDKKLDAQGVEEEKDDPFKVSDIGKILSLKMFWIVALLCVLYYSAIFPFQKYAINMLQCNLNFTAEQAGMVFFVF
;
A
#
# COMPACT_ATOMS: atom_id res chain seq x y z
N SER A 1 7.56 -6.85 -23.39
CA SER A 1 8.95 -6.35 -23.44
C SER A 1 9.29 -5.74 -22.07
N ALA A 2 10.53 -5.89 -21.59
CA ALA A 2 10.97 -5.43 -20.27
C ALA A 2 10.71 -3.92 -20.04
N LYS A 3 10.82 -3.11 -21.09
CA LYS A 3 10.52 -1.67 -21.03
C LYS A 3 9.04 -1.39 -20.71
N LEU A 4 8.13 -2.14 -21.32
CA LEU A 4 6.69 -1.99 -21.11
C LEU A 4 6.32 -2.39 -19.67
N SER A 5 6.93 -3.46 -19.16
CA SER A 5 6.76 -3.92 -17.79
C SER A 5 7.29 -2.87 -16.77
N ALA A 6 8.44 -2.26 -17.05
CA ALA A 6 8.99 -1.21 -16.20
C ALA A 6 8.08 0.03 -16.13
N ILE A 7 7.52 0.46 -17.27
CA ILE A 7 6.56 1.57 -17.31
C ILE A 7 5.30 1.22 -16.53
N GLY A 8 4.75 0.01 -16.73
CA GLY A 8 3.58 -0.45 -15.97
C GLY A 8 3.83 -0.46 -14.46
N PHE A 9 5.01 -0.92 -14.02
CA PHE A 9 5.37 -0.94 -12.61
C PHE A 9 5.54 0.48 -12.03
N MET A 10 6.07 1.40 -12.80
CA MET A 10 6.17 2.81 -12.41
C MET A 10 4.79 3.45 -12.21
N ILE A 11 3.86 3.23 -13.15
CA ILE A 11 2.48 3.74 -13.06
C ILE A 11 1.78 3.11 -11.84
N PHE A 12 1.94 1.81 -11.63
CA PHE A 12 1.39 1.12 -10.47
C PHE A 12 1.93 1.69 -9.16
N GLY A 13 3.24 1.91 -9.04
CA GLY A 13 3.85 2.50 -7.86
C GLY A 13 3.29 3.88 -7.52
N CYS A 14 3.21 4.76 -8.51
CA CYS A 14 2.59 6.08 -8.31
C CYS A 14 1.12 5.97 -7.86
N GLY A 15 0.35 5.05 -8.45
CA GLY A 15 -1.04 4.85 -8.09
C GLY A 15 -1.22 4.30 -6.67
N ALA A 16 -0.37 3.37 -6.26
CA ALA A 16 -0.40 2.78 -4.92
C ALA A 16 -0.14 3.82 -3.82
N GLU A 17 0.87 4.68 -4.00
CA GLU A 17 1.18 5.75 -3.06
C GLU A 17 0.04 6.79 -2.99
N MET A 18 -0.52 7.19 -4.13
CA MET A 18 -1.66 8.10 -4.17
C MET A 18 -2.89 7.51 -3.47
N ALA A 19 -3.17 6.23 -3.67
CA ALA A 19 -4.29 5.56 -3.03
C ALA A 19 -4.12 5.52 -1.50
N GLY A 20 -2.93 5.20 -1.00
CA GLY A 20 -2.62 5.21 0.44
C GLY A 20 -2.87 6.58 1.08
N ILE A 21 -2.35 7.65 0.46
CA ILE A 21 -2.57 9.02 0.93
C ILE A 21 -4.06 9.38 0.94
N THR A 22 -4.80 8.99 -0.11
CA THR A 22 -6.23 9.29 -0.21
C THR A 22 -7.05 8.57 0.85
N VAL A 23 -6.74 7.30 1.14
CA VAL A 23 -7.40 6.53 2.20
C VAL A 23 -7.14 7.15 3.57
N SER A 24 -5.87 7.45 3.89
CA SER A 24 -5.50 8.09 5.15
C SER A 24 -6.20 9.46 5.32
N ARG A 25 -6.28 10.24 4.25
CA ARG A 25 -6.99 11.51 4.25
C ARG A 25 -8.51 11.32 4.46
N GLY A 26 -9.09 10.31 3.84
CA GLY A 26 -10.47 9.92 4.07
C GLY A 26 -10.74 9.56 5.53
N ILE A 27 -9.88 8.77 6.15
CA ILE A 27 -9.99 8.42 7.56
C ILE A 27 -9.97 9.66 8.45
N VAL A 28 -9.04 10.59 8.22
CA VAL A 28 -8.95 11.86 8.97
C VAL A 28 -10.23 12.68 8.82
N LYS A 29 -10.84 12.69 7.63
CA LYS A 29 -12.08 13.43 7.35
C LYS A 29 -13.30 12.83 8.06
N TRP A 30 -13.42 11.49 8.06
CA TRP A 30 -14.59 10.81 8.61
C TRP A 30 -14.50 10.55 10.12
N PHE A 31 -13.27 10.40 10.66
CA PHE A 31 -13.03 10.08 12.06
C PHE A 31 -12.26 11.22 12.73
N LYS A 32 -12.81 11.77 13.81
CA LYS A 32 -12.18 12.86 14.58
C LYS A 32 -11.78 12.37 15.97
N GLY A 33 -10.68 12.92 16.52
CA GLY A 33 -10.23 12.66 17.87
C GLY A 33 -9.64 11.25 18.08
N LYS A 34 -10.04 10.57 19.16
CA LYS A 34 -9.49 9.26 19.55
C LYS A 34 -9.83 8.14 18.57
N GLU A 35 -10.96 8.24 17.88
CA GLU A 35 -11.42 7.25 16.91
C GLU A 35 -10.53 7.23 15.66
N MET A 36 -9.91 8.36 15.30
CA MET A 36 -9.00 8.46 14.18
C MET A 36 -7.79 7.54 14.32
N ALA A 37 -7.15 7.50 15.50
CA ALA A 37 -6.00 6.64 15.74
C ALA A 37 -6.37 5.15 15.64
N LEU A 38 -7.55 4.77 16.13
CA LEU A 38 -8.06 3.40 16.01
C LEU A 38 -8.35 3.04 14.55
N ALA A 39 -9.01 3.93 13.80
CA ALA A 39 -9.33 3.71 12.40
C ALA A 39 -8.07 3.55 11.53
N MET A 40 -7.05 4.39 11.74
CA MET A 40 -5.75 4.26 11.08
C MET A 40 -5.03 2.96 11.46
N GLY A 41 -5.10 2.55 12.74
CA GLY A 41 -4.53 1.27 13.18
C GLY A 41 -5.20 0.07 12.53
N ILE A 42 -6.52 0.07 12.43
CA ILE A 42 -7.30 -0.99 11.75
C ILE A 42 -6.99 -1.01 10.24
N GLU A 43 -6.90 0.14 9.60
CA GLU A 43 -6.53 0.25 8.18
C GLU A 43 -5.19 -0.42 7.91
N MET A 44 -4.17 -0.06 8.69
CA MET A 44 -2.83 -0.65 8.57
C MET A 44 -2.83 -2.16 8.85
N ALA A 45 -3.60 -2.63 9.84
CA ALA A 45 -3.71 -4.05 10.13
C ALA A 45 -4.35 -4.83 8.98
N ILE A 46 -5.45 -4.32 8.41
CA ILE A 46 -6.12 -4.93 7.26
C ILE A 46 -5.20 -4.96 6.05
N ALA A 47 -4.44 -3.88 5.79
CA ALA A 47 -3.48 -3.83 4.71
C ALA A 47 -2.39 -4.92 4.86
N ARG A 48 -1.88 -5.14 6.08
CA ARG A 48 -0.91 -6.21 6.36
C ARG A 48 -1.50 -7.60 6.16
N VAL A 49 -2.73 -7.83 6.62
CA VAL A 49 -3.46 -9.10 6.37
C VAL A 49 -3.64 -9.33 4.87
N GLY A 50 -3.97 -8.29 4.10
CA GLY A 50 -4.09 -8.38 2.64
C GLY A 50 -2.80 -8.83 1.97
N VAL A 51 -1.66 -8.24 2.33
CA VAL A 51 -0.33 -8.65 1.84
C VAL A 51 -0.04 -10.12 2.16
N ALA A 52 -0.32 -10.53 3.39
CA ALA A 52 -0.11 -11.89 3.83
C ALA A 52 -0.94 -12.91 3.05
N VAL A 53 -2.21 -12.63 2.83
CA VAL A 53 -3.11 -13.49 2.02
C VAL A 53 -2.56 -13.65 0.61
N VAL A 54 -2.10 -12.57 -0.03
CA VAL A 54 -1.54 -12.64 -1.39
C VAL A 54 -0.25 -13.44 -1.43
N VAL A 55 0.65 -13.26 -0.47
CA VAL A 55 1.92 -14.01 -0.40
C VAL A 55 1.70 -15.52 -0.26
N ILE A 56 0.69 -15.94 0.50
CA ILE A 56 0.34 -17.35 0.69
C ILE A 56 -0.46 -17.89 -0.50
N ALA A 57 -1.44 -17.14 -0.99
CA ALA A 57 -2.35 -17.59 -2.05
C ALA A 57 -1.67 -17.64 -3.42
N SER A 58 -0.73 -16.75 -3.72
CA SER A 58 -0.12 -16.63 -5.04
C SER A 58 0.63 -17.92 -5.47
N PRO A 59 1.51 -18.52 -4.65
CA PRO A 59 2.13 -19.81 -4.98
C PRO A 59 1.13 -20.96 -5.08
N ALA A 60 0.13 -20.99 -4.20
CA ALA A 60 -0.91 -22.03 -4.21
C ALA A 60 -1.74 -21.99 -5.49
N ILE A 61 -2.12 -20.81 -5.95
CA ILE A 61 -2.87 -20.62 -7.21
C ILE A 61 -2.00 -21.00 -8.43
N ALA A 62 -0.71 -20.66 -8.40
CA ALA A 62 0.23 -20.97 -9.47
C ALA A 62 0.48 -22.49 -9.61
N SER A 63 0.42 -23.23 -8.52
CA SER A 63 0.67 -24.68 -8.47
C SER A 63 -0.50 -25.54 -8.97
N ILE A 64 -1.68 -24.98 -9.20
CA ILE A 64 -2.84 -25.70 -9.76
C ILE A 64 -2.48 -26.17 -11.18
N HIS A 65 -2.59 -27.49 -11.43
CA HIS A 65 -2.26 -28.07 -12.72
C HIS A 65 -3.21 -27.68 -13.86
N PRO A 66 -2.72 -27.38 -15.07
CA PRO A 66 -1.32 -27.22 -15.43
C PRO A 66 -0.72 -25.94 -14.79
N ILE A 67 0.56 -25.98 -14.40
CA ILE A 67 1.25 -24.85 -13.77
C ILE A 67 1.21 -23.64 -14.72
N ASP A 68 0.59 -22.56 -14.27
CA ASP A 68 0.43 -21.34 -15.06
C ASP A 68 0.66 -20.10 -14.20
N VAL A 69 1.71 -19.38 -14.49
CA VAL A 69 2.10 -18.15 -13.79
C VAL A 69 1.13 -16.98 -14.05
N SER A 70 0.31 -17.08 -15.10
CA SER A 70 -0.67 -16.04 -15.44
C SER A 70 -1.87 -16.02 -14.48
N ARG A 71 -2.17 -17.12 -13.82
CA ARG A 71 -3.34 -17.25 -12.92
C ARG A 71 -3.26 -16.35 -11.68
N PRO A 72 -2.14 -16.31 -10.93
CA PRO A 72 -2.01 -15.37 -9.82
C PRO A 72 -2.20 -13.93 -10.27
N VAL A 73 -1.61 -13.56 -11.42
CA VAL A 73 -1.74 -12.20 -11.98
C VAL A 73 -3.20 -11.86 -12.32
N ALA A 74 -3.94 -12.81 -12.91
CA ALA A 74 -5.36 -12.62 -13.20
C ALA A 74 -6.20 -12.48 -11.92
N TYR A 75 -5.88 -13.25 -10.89
CA TYR A 75 -6.54 -13.15 -9.59
C TYR A 75 -6.28 -11.79 -8.92
N GLU A 76 -5.03 -11.34 -8.91
CA GLU A 76 -4.65 -10.02 -8.39
C GLU A 76 -5.33 -8.89 -9.16
N LEU A 77 -5.42 -9.01 -10.50
CA LEU A 77 -6.15 -8.05 -11.33
C LEU A 77 -7.64 -7.97 -10.97
N LEU A 78 -8.27 -9.11 -10.70
CA LEU A 78 -9.67 -9.16 -10.26
C LEU A 78 -9.85 -8.43 -8.92
N LEU A 79 -8.95 -8.63 -7.96
CA LEU A 79 -8.98 -7.92 -6.68
C LEU A 79 -8.80 -6.40 -6.87
N LEU A 80 -7.93 -5.99 -7.79
CA LEU A 80 -7.75 -4.57 -8.12
C LEU A 80 -9.02 -3.95 -8.74
N ILE A 81 -9.74 -4.69 -9.59
CA ILE A 81 -11.02 -4.23 -10.16
C ILE A 81 -12.07 -4.05 -9.06
N ILE A 82 -12.16 -5.00 -8.12
CA ILE A 82 -13.05 -4.87 -6.96
C ILE A 82 -12.67 -3.65 -6.13
N GLY A 83 -11.37 -3.45 -5.86
CA GLY A 83 -10.86 -2.27 -5.16
C GLY A 83 -11.22 -0.96 -5.86
N LEU A 84 -11.12 -0.93 -7.18
CA LEU A 84 -11.52 0.23 -7.98
C LEU A 84 -13.01 0.54 -7.84
N ILE A 85 -13.87 -0.48 -7.88
CA ILE A 85 -15.32 -0.31 -7.68
C ILE A 85 -15.59 0.27 -6.29
N CYS A 86 -14.96 -0.29 -5.25
CA CYS A 86 -15.07 0.23 -3.88
C CYS A 86 -14.61 1.70 -3.78
N PHE A 87 -13.53 2.05 -4.49
CA PHE A 87 -13.00 3.41 -4.51
C PHE A 87 -13.95 4.40 -5.19
N ILE A 88 -14.62 3.97 -6.27
CA ILE A 88 -15.66 4.77 -6.95
C ILE A 88 -16.84 5.00 -6.01
N VAL A 89 -17.32 3.94 -5.32
CA VAL A 89 -18.40 4.05 -4.33
C VAL A 89 -18.01 5.02 -3.21
N TYR A 90 -16.80 4.90 -2.70
CA TYR A 90 -16.25 5.84 -1.70
C TYR A 90 -16.31 7.29 -2.20
N GLY A 91 -15.89 7.55 -3.44
CA GLY A 91 -15.93 8.89 -4.03
C GLY A 91 -17.33 9.49 -4.13
N PHE A 92 -18.37 8.66 -4.37
CA PHE A 92 -19.78 9.11 -4.33
C PHE A 92 -20.22 9.43 -2.89
N MET A 93 -19.83 8.61 -1.92
CA MET A 93 -20.14 8.85 -0.51
C MET A 93 -19.46 10.11 0.01
N ASP A 94 -18.21 10.34 -0.37
CA ASP A 94 -17.43 11.50 0.03
C ASP A 94 -18.06 12.82 -0.50
N LYS A 95 -18.44 12.84 -1.77
CA LYS A 95 -19.20 13.97 -2.34
C LYS A 95 -20.51 14.25 -1.63
N LYS A 96 -21.20 13.20 -1.18
CA LYS A 96 -22.44 13.35 -0.42
C LYS A 96 -22.19 13.94 0.97
N LEU A 97 -21.07 13.59 1.60
CA LEU A 97 -20.65 14.15 2.88
C LEU A 97 -20.34 15.65 2.74
N ASP A 98 -19.62 16.03 1.69
CA ASP A 98 -19.30 17.44 1.41
C ASP A 98 -20.56 18.27 1.21
N ALA A 99 -21.58 17.70 0.56
CA ALA A 99 -22.87 18.36 0.37
C ALA A 99 -23.66 18.55 1.68
N GLN A 100 -23.34 17.81 2.75
CA GLN A 100 -23.98 17.95 4.07
C GLN A 100 -23.33 19.03 4.95
N GLY A 101 -22.37 19.77 4.42
CA GLY A 101 -21.78 20.92 5.12
C GLY A 101 -20.81 20.53 6.25
N VAL A 102 -20.27 19.33 6.21
CA VAL A 102 -19.10 19.01 7.03
C VAL A 102 -17.94 19.80 6.45
N GLU A 103 -17.76 21.02 6.96
CA GLU A 103 -16.64 21.87 6.54
C GLU A 103 -15.33 21.12 6.80
N GLU A 104 -14.66 20.73 5.71
CA GLU A 104 -13.21 20.60 5.78
C GLU A 104 -12.70 21.96 6.29
N GLU A 105 -11.86 22.00 7.32
CA GLU A 105 -10.99 23.15 7.51
C GLU A 105 -10.40 23.42 6.13
N LYS A 106 -10.78 24.56 5.54
CA LYS A 106 -10.29 24.94 4.22
C LYS A 106 -8.79 25.08 4.35
N ASP A 107 -8.09 23.99 4.04
CA ASP A 107 -6.65 24.05 3.86
C ASP A 107 -6.38 25.14 2.83
N ASP A 108 -5.56 26.11 3.19
CA ASP A 108 -5.11 27.14 2.26
C ASP A 108 -4.62 26.49 0.97
N PRO A 109 -4.97 27.02 -0.20
CA PRO A 109 -4.56 26.42 -1.46
C PRO A 109 -3.03 26.31 -1.49
N PHE A 110 -2.56 25.12 -1.82
CA PHE A 110 -1.13 24.80 -1.90
C PHE A 110 -0.37 25.83 -2.76
N LYS A 111 0.61 26.48 -2.16
CA LYS A 111 1.50 27.41 -2.84
C LYS A 111 2.88 26.76 -3.00
N VAL A 112 3.47 26.90 -4.18
CA VAL A 112 4.83 26.37 -4.45
C VAL A 112 5.87 26.90 -3.46
N SER A 113 5.64 28.12 -2.91
CA SER A 113 6.47 28.70 -1.84
C SER A 113 6.47 27.89 -0.54
N ASP A 114 5.45 27.07 -0.30
CA ASP A 114 5.34 26.27 0.93
C ASP A 114 6.33 25.09 0.90
N ILE A 115 6.70 24.62 -0.27
CA ILE A 115 7.79 23.62 -0.44
C ILE A 115 9.10 24.18 0.15
N GLY A 116 9.43 25.44 -0.14
CA GLY A 116 10.63 26.08 0.40
C GLY A 116 10.60 26.17 1.93
N LYS A 117 9.44 26.46 2.50
CA LYS A 117 9.27 26.49 3.96
C LYS A 117 9.45 25.10 4.58
N ILE A 118 8.87 24.06 4.00
CA ILE A 118 9.00 22.67 4.46
C ILE A 118 10.45 22.22 4.41
N LEU A 119 11.14 22.48 3.30
CA LEU A 119 12.55 22.10 3.12
C LEU A 119 13.50 22.85 4.06
N SER A 120 13.11 24.02 4.57
CA SER A 120 13.89 24.78 5.56
C SER A 120 13.76 24.25 6.98
N LEU A 121 12.76 23.37 7.26
CA LEU A 121 12.55 22.79 8.58
C LEU A 121 13.53 21.65 8.85
N LYS A 122 14.36 21.76 9.87
CA LYS A 122 15.28 20.69 10.30
C LYS A 122 14.55 19.39 10.63
N MET A 123 13.36 19.46 11.22
CA MET A 123 12.54 18.30 11.55
C MET A 123 12.12 17.52 10.31
N PHE A 124 11.85 18.20 9.19
CA PHE A 124 11.55 17.54 7.92
C PHE A 124 12.69 16.62 7.49
N TRP A 125 13.93 17.07 7.54
CA TRP A 125 15.09 16.29 7.14
C TRP A 125 15.35 15.09 8.07
N ILE A 126 15.11 15.23 9.37
CA ILE A 126 15.24 14.14 10.33
C ILE A 126 14.20 13.05 10.02
N VAL A 127 12.94 13.43 9.82
CA VAL A 127 11.87 12.48 9.47
C VAL A 127 12.12 11.85 8.09
N ALA A 128 12.54 12.64 7.11
CA ALA A 128 12.88 12.13 5.77
C ALA A 128 14.03 11.11 5.85
N LEU A 129 15.08 11.39 6.61
CA LEU A 129 16.19 10.46 6.80
C LEU A 129 15.75 9.16 7.48
N LEU A 130 14.92 9.24 8.51
CA LEU A 130 14.35 8.08 9.18
C LEU A 130 13.54 7.22 8.20
N CYS A 131 12.69 7.84 7.37
CA CYS A 131 11.93 7.15 6.34
C CYS A 131 12.86 6.45 5.33
N VAL A 132 13.89 7.15 4.83
CA VAL A 132 14.85 6.57 3.88
C VAL A 132 15.57 5.37 4.48
N LEU A 133 16.06 5.47 5.72
CA LEU A 133 16.75 4.37 6.40
C LEU A 133 15.82 3.19 6.64
N TYR A 134 14.60 3.44 7.08
CA TYR A 134 13.59 2.42 7.30
C TYR A 134 13.25 1.67 6.01
N TYR A 135 12.90 2.37 4.96
CA TYR A 135 12.53 1.76 3.69
C TYR A 135 13.71 1.09 2.98
N SER A 136 14.92 1.62 3.11
CA SER A 136 16.11 0.99 2.52
C SER A 136 16.46 -0.35 3.17
N ALA A 137 16.07 -0.57 4.42
CA ALA A 137 16.24 -1.86 5.09
C ALA A 137 15.08 -2.82 4.76
N ILE A 138 13.83 -2.35 4.84
CA ILE A 138 12.65 -3.21 4.73
C ILE A 138 12.38 -3.70 3.31
N PHE A 139 12.45 -2.83 2.29
CA PHE A 139 12.12 -3.25 0.94
C PHE A 139 13.04 -4.33 0.36
N PRO A 140 14.38 -4.24 0.47
CA PRO A 140 15.24 -5.33 0.05
C PRO A 140 14.99 -6.61 0.83
N PHE A 141 14.79 -6.51 2.15
CA PHE A 141 14.47 -7.68 2.96
C PHE A 141 13.18 -8.35 2.47
N GLN A 142 12.09 -7.61 2.33
CA GLN A 142 10.82 -8.15 1.85
C GLN A 142 10.94 -8.80 0.47
N LYS A 143 11.72 -8.21 -0.42
CA LYS A 143 11.89 -8.73 -1.78
C LYS A 143 12.71 -10.01 -1.85
N TYR A 144 13.71 -10.16 -0.99
CA TYR A 144 14.65 -11.26 -1.06
C TYR A 144 14.49 -12.30 0.06
N ALA A 145 13.69 -12.02 1.11
CA ALA A 145 13.55 -12.88 2.27
C ALA A 145 13.09 -14.30 1.91
N ILE A 146 12.09 -14.44 1.05
CA ILE A 146 11.58 -15.75 0.62
C ILE A 146 12.67 -16.55 -0.10
N ASN A 147 13.38 -15.94 -1.04
CA ASN A 147 14.48 -16.57 -1.75
C ASN A 147 15.65 -16.95 -0.80
N MET A 148 15.94 -16.08 0.15
CA MET A 148 16.98 -16.34 1.15
C MET A 148 16.62 -17.55 2.03
N LEU A 149 15.37 -17.65 2.48
CA LEU A 149 14.88 -18.76 3.28
C LEU A 149 14.91 -20.08 2.48
N GLN A 150 14.53 -20.06 1.21
CA GLN A 150 14.59 -21.22 0.35
C GLN A 150 16.03 -21.69 0.07
N CYS A 151 16.92 -20.75 -0.28
CA CYS A 151 18.29 -21.11 -0.68
C CYS A 151 19.19 -21.48 0.50
N ASN A 152 19.04 -20.81 1.66
CA ASN A 152 19.95 -21.02 2.81
C ASN A 152 19.41 -22.02 3.82
N LEU A 153 18.09 -22.13 3.98
CA LEU A 153 17.45 -22.99 4.97
C LEU A 153 16.65 -24.13 4.36
N ASN A 154 16.65 -24.29 3.03
CA ASN A 154 15.91 -25.30 2.28
C ASN A 154 14.41 -25.35 2.61
N PHE A 155 13.81 -24.19 2.93
CA PHE A 155 12.37 -24.11 3.15
C PHE A 155 11.60 -24.27 1.84
N THR A 156 10.43 -24.89 1.91
CA THR A 156 9.49 -24.86 0.78
C THR A 156 8.95 -23.45 0.59
N ALA A 157 8.43 -23.13 -0.62
CA ALA A 157 7.85 -21.82 -0.91
C ALA A 157 6.72 -21.45 0.09
N GLU A 158 5.91 -22.43 0.48
CA GLU A 158 4.83 -22.27 1.45
C GLU A 158 5.36 -21.97 2.85
N GLN A 159 6.38 -22.71 3.30
CA GLN A 159 7.00 -22.49 4.60
C GLN A 159 7.69 -21.12 4.67
N ALA A 160 8.40 -20.74 3.61
CA ALA A 160 9.06 -19.44 3.53
C ALA A 160 8.02 -18.29 3.55
N GLY A 161 6.87 -18.47 2.89
CA GLY A 161 5.75 -17.53 2.92
C GLY A 161 5.14 -17.40 4.33
N MET A 162 4.93 -18.52 5.03
CA MET A 162 4.42 -18.50 6.40
C MET A 162 5.36 -17.83 7.39
N VAL A 163 6.66 -18.07 7.28
CA VAL A 163 7.66 -17.39 8.12
C VAL A 163 7.67 -15.89 7.82
N PHE A 164 7.61 -15.52 6.54
CA PHE A 164 7.55 -14.12 6.12
C PHE A 164 6.29 -13.39 6.63
N PHE A 165 5.18 -14.10 6.82
CA PHE A 165 3.94 -13.54 7.37
C PHE A 165 4.10 -13.00 8.80
N VAL A 166 5.02 -13.56 9.59
CA VAL A 166 5.25 -13.17 10.98
C VAL A 166 6.06 -11.87 11.10
N PHE A 167 6.75 -11.45 10.03
CA PHE A 167 7.53 -10.22 9.94
C PHE A 167 6.79 -9.13 9.17
#